data_196dbce27f6dc53fb352d3c4f08cee10
#
_entry.id   196dbce27f6dc53fb352d3c4f08cee10
#
_cell.length_a   1.000
_cell.length_b   1.000
_cell.length_c   1.000
_cell.angle_alpha   90.00
_cell.angle_beta   90.00
_cell.angle_gamma   90.00
#
_symmetry.space_group_name_H-M   'P 1'
#
loop_
_entity.id
_entity.type
_entity.pdbx_description
1 polymer ?
#
loop_
_entity_poly.entity_id
_entity_poly.type
_entity_poly.pdbx_seq_one_letter_code
_entity_poly.pdbx_strand_id
1 'polypeptide(L)'
;MLIEGQGVSVALGGRPVLNNETVRCIPGVMTALVGPSGCGKTTLLHCLGLLLPVDQGRVLLDGDDAAGYGAAARRRFWRDHAAFILQDYGIMDEEPVAFNVTMQASILGGGVRGNRERLAQVLEQTGLQGREDELASHLSGGEKQRLALARAIYKDAAVLFVDEPTASLDAANRRKVVELFADFAGRGRTVIVATHDSEMINACGARHEVGCNNSSYQSTSDPADRGGFS
;
A
#
# COMPACT_ATOMS: atom_id res chain seq x y z
N MET A 1 -11.58 2.32 -3.41
CA MET A 1 -11.99 1.35 -2.38
C MET A 1 -11.76 1.97 -1.02
N LEU A 2 -12.79 2.13 -0.21
CA LEU A 2 -12.69 2.59 1.17
C LEU A 2 -12.23 1.44 2.08
N ILE A 3 -11.23 1.68 2.92
CA ILE A 3 -10.76 0.70 3.91
C ILE A 3 -10.96 1.30 5.30
N GLU A 4 -11.65 0.56 6.19
CA GLU A 4 -11.88 1.01 7.56
C GLU A 4 -11.51 -0.09 8.55
N GLY A 5 -10.78 0.27 9.60
CA GLY A 5 -10.62 -0.52 10.80
C GLY A 5 -11.50 0.07 11.90
N GLN A 6 -12.31 -0.74 12.55
CA GLN A 6 -13.22 -0.28 13.63
C GLN A 6 -12.95 -1.10 14.88
N GLY A 7 -12.36 -0.45 15.90
CA GLY A 7 -12.06 -1.07 17.18
C GLY A 7 -11.06 -2.22 17.10
N VAL A 8 -10.12 -2.16 16.14
CA VAL A 8 -9.17 -3.25 15.85
C VAL A 8 -8.24 -3.48 17.05
N SER A 9 -8.26 -4.69 17.60
CA SER A 9 -7.35 -5.13 18.66
C SER A 9 -6.69 -6.44 18.25
N VAL A 10 -5.39 -6.56 18.52
CA VAL A 10 -4.58 -7.73 18.18
C VAL A 10 -3.54 -8.00 19.24
N ALA A 11 -3.40 -9.27 19.63
CA ALA A 11 -2.32 -9.76 20.48
C ALA A 11 -1.43 -10.75 19.73
N LEU A 12 -0.13 -10.56 19.77
CA LEU A 12 0.86 -11.46 19.19
C LEU A 12 1.66 -12.17 20.29
N GLY A 13 1.62 -13.50 20.29
CA GLY A 13 2.26 -14.28 21.33
C GLY A 13 1.77 -13.96 22.76
N GLY A 14 0.48 -13.62 22.91
CA GLY A 14 -0.13 -13.23 24.18
C GLY A 14 0.16 -11.80 24.63
N ARG A 15 0.88 -11.00 23.85
CA ARG A 15 1.15 -9.58 24.14
C ARG A 15 0.25 -8.69 23.30
N PRO A 16 -0.50 -7.73 23.89
CA PRO A 16 -1.30 -6.79 23.14
C PRO A 16 -0.38 -5.89 22.29
N VAL A 17 -0.67 -5.80 20.99
CA VAL A 17 0.05 -4.96 20.02
C VAL A 17 -0.82 -3.81 19.54
N LEU A 18 -2.10 -4.09 19.27
CA LEU A 18 -3.10 -3.09 18.94
C LEU A 18 -4.22 -3.12 19.97
N ASN A 19 -4.74 -1.96 20.33
CA ASN A 19 -5.82 -1.83 21.29
C ASN A 19 -6.85 -0.80 20.82
N ASN A 20 -8.00 -1.29 20.33
CA ASN A 20 -9.15 -0.48 19.92
C ASN A 20 -8.83 0.59 18.86
N GLU A 21 -8.00 0.24 17.85
CA GLU A 21 -7.65 1.15 16.76
C GLU A 21 -8.83 1.37 15.81
N THR A 22 -9.13 2.63 15.52
CA THR A 22 -10.16 3.00 14.55
C THR A 22 -9.57 3.95 13.53
N VAL A 23 -9.54 3.52 12.26
CA VAL A 23 -8.94 4.26 11.15
C VAL A 23 -9.81 4.17 9.90
N ARG A 24 -9.80 5.23 9.11
CA ARG A 24 -10.53 5.30 7.84
C ARG A 24 -9.60 5.80 6.73
N CYS A 25 -9.41 4.97 5.70
CA CYS A 25 -8.54 5.27 4.56
C CYS A 25 -9.40 5.40 3.31
N ILE A 26 -9.52 6.62 2.80
CA ILE A 26 -10.44 6.96 1.70
C ILE A 26 -9.76 6.92 0.34
N PRO A 27 -10.48 6.60 -0.75
CA PRO A 27 -9.95 6.68 -2.11
C PRO A 27 -9.47 8.10 -2.46
N GLY A 28 -8.40 8.18 -3.23
CA GLY A 28 -7.82 9.46 -3.65
C GLY A 28 -6.86 10.08 -2.63
N VAL A 29 -6.70 9.47 -1.46
CA VAL A 29 -5.88 10.00 -0.38
C VAL A 29 -4.83 8.98 0.05
N MET A 30 -3.60 9.46 0.26
CA MET A 30 -2.58 8.72 1.00
C MET A 30 -2.81 8.89 2.50
N THR A 31 -2.92 7.79 3.23
CA THR A 31 -3.06 7.77 4.69
C THR A 31 -1.78 7.24 5.33
N ALA A 32 -1.12 8.05 6.16
CA ALA A 32 0.03 7.62 6.95
C ALA A 32 -0.42 6.98 8.27
N LEU A 33 0.05 5.77 8.55
CA LEU A 33 0.03 5.16 9.86
C LEU A 33 1.34 5.53 10.56
N VAL A 34 1.26 6.32 11.63
CA VAL A 34 2.44 6.89 12.30
C VAL A 34 2.50 6.47 13.77
N GLY A 35 3.66 6.59 14.38
CA GLY A 35 3.88 6.30 15.80
C GLY A 35 5.30 5.77 16.03
N PRO A 36 5.69 5.58 17.30
CA PRO A 36 7.00 5.06 17.66
C PRO A 36 7.32 3.70 17.03
N SER A 37 8.59 3.33 16.99
CA SER A 37 8.98 1.97 16.57
C SER A 37 8.34 0.94 17.51
N GLY A 38 7.78 -0.13 16.93
CA GLY A 38 7.13 -1.20 17.69
C GLY A 38 5.70 -0.90 18.18
N CYS A 39 5.09 0.26 17.86
CA CYS A 39 3.73 0.59 18.28
C CYS A 39 2.62 -0.16 17.53
N GLY A 40 2.95 -0.99 16.53
CA GLY A 40 1.97 -1.81 15.81
C GLY A 40 1.56 -1.29 14.43
N LYS A 41 2.26 -0.31 13.82
CA LYS A 41 1.95 0.21 12.47
C LYS A 41 1.85 -0.90 11.42
N THR A 42 2.88 -1.72 11.31
CA THR A 42 2.92 -2.88 10.40
C THR A 42 1.80 -3.87 10.72
N THR A 43 1.52 -4.11 12.00
CA THR A 43 0.43 -5.00 12.43
C THR A 43 -0.93 -4.45 11.98
N LEU A 44 -1.19 -3.15 12.18
CA LEU A 44 -2.43 -2.52 11.72
C LEU A 44 -2.53 -2.57 10.19
N LEU A 45 -1.45 -2.24 9.47
CA LEU A 45 -1.38 -2.33 8.02
C LEU A 45 -1.74 -3.75 7.52
N HIS A 46 -1.20 -4.78 8.16
CA HIS A 46 -1.48 -6.18 7.82
C HIS A 46 -2.92 -6.59 8.15
N CYS A 47 -3.52 -6.08 9.24
CA CYS A 47 -4.93 -6.30 9.54
C CYS A 47 -5.83 -5.67 8.49
N LEU A 48 -5.60 -4.40 8.13
CA LEU A 48 -6.34 -3.68 7.09
C LEU A 48 -6.22 -4.36 5.72
N GLY A 49 -5.06 -4.95 5.43
CA GLY A 49 -4.79 -5.74 4.22
C GLY A 49 -5.27 -7.19 4.28
N LEU A 50 -5.91 -7.61 5.35
CA LEU A 50 -6.38 -8.99 5.60
C LEU A 50 -5.26 -10.05 5.60
N LEU A 51 -4.01 -9.64 5.77
CA LEU A 51 -2.86 -10.53 5.93
C LEU A 51 -2.81 -11.14 7.35
N LEU A 52 -3.28 -10.37 8.34
CA LEU A 52 -3.36 -10.77 9.74
C LEU A 52 -4.82 -10.70 10.21
N PRO A 53 -5.34 -11.71 10.90
CA PRO A 53 -6.68 -11.65 11.50
C PRO A 53 -6.70 -10.64 12.66
N VAL A 54 -7.88 -10.09 12.95
CA VAL A 54 -8.13 -9.26 14.14
C VAL A 54 -8.74 -10.12 15.26
N ASP A 55 -8.33 -9.86 16.50
CA ASP A 55 -8.88 -10.57 17.67
C ASP A 55 -10.21 -9.93 18.10
N GLN A 56 -10.31 -8.59 18.02
CA GLN A 56 -11.52 -7.82 18.30
C GLN A 56 -11.65 -6.67 17.30
N GLY A 57 -12.89 -6.19 17.15
CA GLY A 57 -13.21 -5.19 16.14
C GLY A 57 -13.41 -5.82 14.77
N ARG A 58 -13.32 -5.01 13.72
CA ARG A 58 -13.54 -5.45 12.35
C ARG A 58 -12.81 -4.60 11.32
N VAL A 59 -12.63 -5.14 10.14
CA VAL A 59 -12.14 -4.43 8.95
C VAL A 59 -13.26 -4.41 7.91
N LEU A 60 -13.57 -3.21 7.41
CA LEU A 60 -14.59 -3.02 6.36
C LEU A 60 -13.91 -2.66 5.05
N LEU A 61 -14.39 -3.25 3.96
CA LEU A 61 -14.00 -2.99 2.57
C LEU A 61 -15.21 -2.43 1.83
N ASP A 62 -15.21 -1.14 1.49
CA ASP A 62 -16.37 -0.42 0.93
C ASP A 62 -17.66 -0.62 1.74
N GLY A 63 -17.54 -0.77 3.07
CA GLY A 63 -18.64 -1.01 4.01
C GLY A 63 -18.93 -2.48 4.29
N ASP A 64 -18.42 -3.41 3.51
CA ASP A 64 -18.60 -4.85 3.74
C ASP A 64 -17.63 -5.37 4.80
N ASP A 65 -18.15 -6.08 5.81
CA ASP A 65 -17.35 -6.64 6.89
C ASP A 65 -16.53 -7.86 6.41
N ALA A 66 -15.20 -7.68 6.42
CA ALA A 66 -14.27 -8.73 6.03
C ALA A 66 -14.05 -9.82 7.10
N ALA A 67 -14.64 -9.71 8.29
CA ALA A 67 -14.53 -10.75 9.33
C ALA A 67 -15.09 -12.10 8.86
N GLY A 68 -16.11 -12.07 7.99
CA GLY A 68 -16.67 -13.26 7.37
C GLY A 68 -15.89 -13.84 6.20
N TYR A 69 -14.78 -13.22 5.79
CA TYR A 69 -14.02 -13.65 4.62
C TYR A 69 -13.23 -14.92 4.90
N GLY A 70 -13.67 -16.05 4.33
CA GLY A 70 -12.87 -17.27 4.25
C GLY A 70 -11.65 -17.11 3.33
N ALA A 71 -10.78 -18.13 3.31
CA ALA A 71 -9.55 -18.10 2.53
C ALA A 71 -9.74 -17.76 1.04
N ALA A 72 -10.85 -18.19 0.42
CA ALA A 72 -11.16 -17.90 -0.98
C ALA A 72 -11.48 -16.41 -1.21
N ALA A 73 -12.28 -15.79 -0.31
CA ALA A 73 -12.63 -14.37 -0.40
C ALA A 73 -11.40 -13.48 -0.19
N ARG A 74 -10.54 -13.79 0.80
CA ARG A 74 -9.26 -13.09 1.02
C ARG A 74 -8.34 -13.19 -0.18
N ARG A 75 -8.16 -14.40 -0.78
CA ARG A 75 -7.37 -14.55 -2.01
C ARG A 75 -7.92 -13.77 -3.17
N ARG A 76 -9.26 -13.66 -3.32
CA ARG A 76 -9.89 -12.82 -4.34
C ARG A 76 -9.59 -11.35 -4.10
N PHE A 77 -9.74 -10.84 -2.88
CA PHE A 77 -9.37 -9.47 -2.51
C PHE A 77 -7.92 -9.17 -2.85
N TRP A 78 -6.99 -10.03 -2.44
CA TRP A 78 -5.57 -9.85 -2.75
C TRP A 78 -5.28 -9.91 -4.24
N ARG A 79 -5.92 -10.81 -4.98
CA ARG A 79 -5.72 -10.96 -6.42
C ARG A 79 -6.29 -9.78 -7.20
N ASP A 80 -7.48 -9.31 -6.85
CA ASP A 80 -8.26 -8.41 -7.71
C ASP A 80 -8.16 -6.94 -7.27
N HIS A 81 -7.91 -6.65 -5.98
CA HIS A 81 -8.03 -5.30 -5.44
C HIS A 81 -6.80 -4.78 -4.71
N ALA A 82 -6.05 -5.62 -4.00
CA ALA A 82 -4.97 -5.17 -3.14
C ALA A 82 -3.59 -5.37 -3.77
N ALA A 83 -2.68 -4.43 -3.55
CA ALA A 83 -1.25 -4.60 -3.77
C ALA A 83 -0.48 -4.27 -2.49
N PHE A 84 0.69 -4.90 -2.34
CA PHE A 84 1.53 -4.75 -1.15
C PHE A 84 2.95 -4.39 -1.58
N ILE A 85 3.52 -3.40 -0.91
CA ILE A 85 4.95 -3.10 -0.91
C ILE A 85 5.41 -3.27 0.54
N LEU A 86 5.93 -4.45 0.83
CA LEU A 86 6.45 -4.80 2.14
C LEU A 86 7.93 -4.46 2.23
N GLN A 87 8.53 -4.62 3.40
CA GLN A 87 9.92 -4.26 3.66
C GLN A 87 10.93 -5.01 2.75
N ASP A 88 10.60 -6.22 2.32
CA ASP A 88 11.34 -7.03 1.33
C ASP A 88 10.87 -6.83 -0.12
N TYR A 89 9.97 -5.87 -0.36
CA TYR A 89 9.32 -5.54 -1.63
C TYR A 89 8.51 -6.67 -2.27
N GLY A 90 8.60 -7.89 -1.78
CA GLY A 90 7.98 -9.08 -2.38
C GLY A 90 8.40 -9.27 -3.86
N ILE A 91 9.65 -8.96 -4.18
CA ILE A 91 10.25 -9.10 -5.50
C ILE A 91 10.93 -10.46 -5.60
N MET A 92 10.77 -11.11 -6.75
CA MET A 92 11.49 -12.33 -7.10
C MET A 92 12.80 -11.95 -7.80
N ASP A 93 13.88 -11.95 -7.06
CA ASP A 93 15.19 -11.49 -7.51
C ASP A 93 15.75 -12.29 -8.70
N GLU A 94 15.43 -13.57 -8.77
CA GLU A 94 15.83 -14.52 -9.84
C GLU A 94 15.01 -14.32 -11.14
N GLU A 95 13.96 -13.52 -11.10
CA GLU A 95 13.04 -13.33 -12.22
C GLU A 95 13.22 -11.95 -12.88
N PRO A 96 12.95 -11.84 -14.19
CA PRO A 96 13.02 -10.57 -14.89
C PRO A 96 12.02 -9.52 -14.36
N VAL A 97 12.33 -8.24 -14.59
CA VAL A 97 11.46 -7.10 -14.31
C VAL A 97 10.05 -7.33 -14.86
N ALA A 98 9.94 -7.72 -16.14
CA ALA A 98 8.65 -7.95 -16.78
C ALA A 98 7.83 -9.06 -16.09
N PHE A 99 8.47 -10.14 -15.62
CA PHE A 99 7.79 -11.17 -14.85
C PHE A 99 7.30 -10.62 -13.50
N ASN A 100 8.14 -9.88 -12.80
CA ASN A 100 7.80 -9.28 -11.52
C ASN A 100 6.61 -8.31 -11.61
N VAL A 101 6.43 -7.63 -12.74
CA VAL A 101 5.27 -6.75 -12.97
C VAL A 101 4.02 -7.54 -13.31
N THR A 102 4.12 -8.46 -14.26
CA THR A 102 2.94 -9.15 -14.80
C THR A 102 2.50 -10.34 -13.97
N MET A 103 3.42 -10.95 -13.19
CA MET A 103 3.24 -12.21 -12.45
C MET A 103 2.76 -13.35 -13.34
N GLN A 104 3.12 -13.32 -14.64
CA GLN A 104 2.68 -14.29 -15.64
C GLN A 104 3.88 -14.94 -16.33
N ALA A 105 4.09 -16.22 -16.07
CA ALA A 105 5.10 -17.01 -16.76
C ALA A 105 4.59 -17.54 -18.12
N SER A 106 5.48 -17.64 -19.09
CA SER A 106 5.22 -18.39 -20.32
C SER A 106 5.49 -19.90 -20.08
N ILE A 107 4.46 -20.72 -20.20
CA ILE A 107 4.56 -22.18 -20.03
C ILE A 107 5.33 -22.84 -21.22
N LEU A 108 5.48 -22.16 -22.34
CA LEU A 108 6.04 -22.68 -23.59
C LEU A 108 7.42 -22.09 -23.96
N GLY A 109 8.15 -21.55 -22.98
CA GLY A 109 9.54 -21.13 -23.16
C GLY A 109 9.71 -19.99 -24.15
N GLY A 110 9.25 -18.80 -23.83
CA GLY A 110 9.45 -17.65 -24.71
C GLY A 110 8.74 -16.40 -24.23
N GLY A 111 9.39 -15.67 -23.33
CA GLY A 111 8.98 -14.34 -22.91
C GLY A 111 7.84 -14.29 -21.89
N VAL A 112 7.61 -13.12 -21.37
CA VAL A 112 6.58 -12.82 -20.37
C VAL A 112 5.20 -12.75 -21.03
N ARG A 113 4.20 -13.41 -20.46
CA ARG A 113 2.80 -13.24 -20.85
C ARG A 113 2.24 -11.95 -20.24
N GLY A 114 1.28 -11.35 -20.95
CA GLY A 114 0.59 -10.14 -20.49
C GLY A 114 0.40 -9.14 -21.62
N ASN A 115 -0.22 -8.03 -21.31
CA ASN A 115 -0.38 -6.93 -22.23
C ASN A 115 0.95 -6.15 -22.31
N ARG A 116 1.68 -6.31 -23.43
CA ARG A 116 3.00 -5.68 -23.65
C ARG A 116 2.94 -4.16 -23.69
N GLU A 117 1.89 -3.60 -24.28
CA GLU A 117 1.71 -2.15 -24.34
C GLU A 117 1.50 -1.57 -22.94
N ARG A 118 0.64 -2.20 -22.14
CA ARG A 118 0.43 -1.81 -20.74
C ARG A 118 1.70 -1.99 -19.90
N LEU A 119 2.47 -3.05 -20.12
CA LEU A 119 3.76 -3.26 -19.45
C LEU A 119 4.72 -2.12 -19.76
N ALA A 120 4.90 -1.77 -21.04
CA ALA A 120 5.79 -0.68 -21.46
C ALA A 120 5.37 0.66 -20.84
N GLN A 121 4.07 0.99 -20.87
CA GLN A 121 3.54 2.20 -20.24
C GLN A 121 3.80 2.27 -18.74
N VAL A 122 3.63 1.15 -18.03
CA VAL A 122 3.85 1.09 -16.59
C VAL A 122 5.32 1.21 -16.24
N LEU A 123 6.21 0.57 -17.00
CA LEU A 123 7.66 0.67 -16.80
C LEU A 123 8.16 2.09 -17.09
N GLU A 124 7.62 2.77 -18.10
CA GLU A 124 7.90 4.17 -18.37
C GLU A 124 7.46 5.05 -17.18
N GLN A 125 6.23 4.91 -16.68
CA GLN A 125 5.70 5.65 -15.53
C GLN A 125 6.55 5.49 -14.27
N THR A 126 7.14 4.32 -14.07
CA THR A 126 7.96 4.01 -12.89
C THR A 126 9.46 4.20 -13.12
N GLY A 127 9.87 4.67 -14.31
CA GLY A 127 11.27 4.92 -14.67
C GLY A 127 12.11 3.64 -14.74
N LEU A 128 11.50 2.56 -15.26
CA LEU A 128 12.11 1.24 -15.49
C LEU A 128 12.04 0.81 -16.96
N GLN A 129 11.74 1.75 -17.89
CA GLN A 129 11.66 1.48 -19.31
C GLN A 129 12.97 0.89 -19.87
N GLY A 130 12.86 -0.07 -20.78
CA GLY A 130 14.00 -0.73 -21.42
C GLY A 130 14.74 -1.74 -20.54
N ARG A 131 14.17 -2.04 -19.36
CA ARG A 131 14.76 -3.01 -18.40
C ARG A 131 13.91 -4.28 -18.26
N GLU A 132 13.00 -4.53 -19.21
CA GLU A 132 12.02 -5.61 -19.15
C GLU A 132 12.63 -6.99 -18.89
N ASP A 133 13.74 -7.27 -19.57
CA ASP A 133 14.43 -8.57 -19.54
C ASP A 133 15.55 -8.63 -18.46
N GLU A 134 15.79 -7.55 -17.74
CA GLU A 134 16.80 -7.50 -16.69
C GLU A 134 16.33 -8.25 -15.44
N LEU A 135 17.22 -9.01 -14.80
CA LEU A 135 16.93 -9.67 -13.52
C LEU A 135 16.70 -8.65 -12.42
N ALA A 136 15.68 -8.87 -11.60
CA ALA A 136 15.37 -7.96 -10.51
C ALA A 136 16.47 -7.90 -9.43
N SER A 137 17.35 -8.90 -9.35
CA SER A 137 18.53 -8.88 -8.49
C SER A 137 19.51 -7.75 -8.82
N HIS A 138 19.54 -7.26 -10.06
CA HIS A 138 20.43 -6.17 -10.50
C HIS A 138 19.88 -4.77 -10.14
N LEU A 139 18.63 -4.68 -9.69
CA LEU A 139 18.01 -3.42 -9.32
C LEU A 139 18.48 -2.94 -7.95
N SER A 140 18.70 -1.64 -7.82
CA SER A 140 18.87 -0.96 -6.52
C SER A 140 17.58 -1.05 -5.68
N GLY A 141 17.67 -0.81 -4.37
CA GLY A 141 16.51 -0.82 -3.49
C GLY A 141 15.39 0.12 -3.94
N GLY A 142 15.73 1.33 -4.40
CA GLY A 142 14.75 2.28 -4.94
C GLY A 142 14.11 1.81 -6.25
N GLU A 143 14.84 1.09 -7.10
CA GLU A 143 14.30 0.50 -8.31
C GLU A 143 13.39 -0.69 -8.01
N LYS A 144 13.74 -1.52 -7.03
CA LYS A 144 12.87 -2.61 -6.55
C LYS A 144 11.56 -2.07 -5.99
N GLN A 145 11.60 -0.94 -5.32
CA GLN A 145 10.39 -0.27 -4.83
C GLN A 145 9.50 0.23 -5.99
N ARG A 146 10.11 0.86 -7.00
CA ARG A 146 9.39 1.28 -8.20
C ARG A 146 8.87 0.09 -8.99
N LEU A 147 9.57 -1.05 -8.99
CA LEU A 147 9.11 -2.31 -9.58
C LEU A 147 7.87 -2.88 -8.84
N ALA A 148 7.86 -2.83 -7.51
CA ALA A 148 6.69 -3.24 -6.73
C ALA A 148 5.47 -2.34 -6.99
N LEU A 149 5.69 -1.03 -7.16
CA LEU A 149 4.64 -0.10 -7.57
C LEU A 149 4.20 -0.35 -9.03
N ALA A 150 5.13 -0.64 -9.93
CA ALA A 150 4.81 -1.02 -11.33
C ALA A 150 3.85 -2.22 -11.37
N ARG A 151 4.08 -3.22 -10.52
CA ARG A 151 3.16 -4.36 -10.32
C ARG A 151 1.76 -3.91 -9.89
N ALA A 152 1.67 -2.99 -8.91
CA ALA A 152 0.39 -2.46 -8.43
C ALA A 152 -0.37 -1.71 -9.52
N ILE A 153 0.32 -0.88 -10.31
CA ILE A 153 -0.26 -0.13 -11.44
C ILE A 153 -0.69 -1.09 -12.56
N TYR A 154 0.17 -2.04 -12.93
CA TYR A 154 -0.14 -3.03 -13.97
C TYR A 154 -1.37 -3.87 -13.61
N LYS A 155 -1.49 -4.27 -12.36
CA LYS A 155 -2.63 -5.00 -11.82
C LYS A 155 -3.91 -4.16 -11.75
N ASP A 156 -3.80 -2.83 -11.79
CA ASP A 156 -4.90 -1.89 -11.53
C ASP A 156 -5.47 -2.00 -10.11
N ALA A 157 -4.58 -2.16 -9.13
CA ALA A 157 -4.98 -2.34 -7.75
C ALA A 157 -5.82 -1.16 -7.23
N ALA A 158 -6.90 -1.45 -6.52
CA ALA A 158 -7.77 -0.44 -5.92
C ALA A 158 -7.18 0.14 -4.63
N VAL A 159 -6.34 -0.65 -3.94
CA VAL A 159 -5.66 -0.24 -2.71
C VAL A 159 -4.21 -0.72 -2.70
N LEU A 160 -3.32 0.13 -2.21
CA LEU A 160 -1.90 -0.12 -2.01
C LEU A 160 -1.57 -0.05 -0.52
N PHE A 161 -1.04 -1.12 0.03
CA PHE A 161 -0.53 -1.22 1.39
C PHE A 161 1.00 -1.15 1.34
N VAL A 162 1.58 -0.21 2.07
CA VAL A 162 3.02 0.10 2.00
C VAL A 162 3.63 0.11 3.39
N ASP A 163 4.68 -0.66 3.60
CA ASP A 163 5.40 -0.74 4.88
C ASP A 163 6.82 -0.22 4.74
N GLU A 164 7.13 0.88 5.44
CA GLU A 164 8.43 1.56 5.52
C GLU A 164 9.14 1.75 4.16
N PRO A 165 8.50 2.40 3.18
CA PRO A 165 8.99 2.43 1.80
C PRO A 165 10.29 3.22 1.60
N THR A 166 10.69 4.06 2.54
CA THR A 166 11.79 5.01 2.36
C THR A 166 13.03 4.70 3.21
N ALA A 167 12.98 3.62 4.01
CA ALA A 167 14.00 3.33 5.03
C ALA A 167 15.43 3.16 4.49
N SER A 168 15.60 2.71 3.24
CA SER A 168 16.91 2.45 2.61
C SER A 168 17.20 3.35 1.41
N LEU A 169 16.43 4.43 1.20
CA LEU A 169 16.56 5.29 0.03
C LEU A 169 17.34 6.57 0.30
N ASP A 170 18.14 6.96 -0.70
CA ASP A 170 18.67 8.33 -0.76
C ASP A 170 17.55 9.36 -1.01
N ALA A 171 17.85 10.63 -0.78
CA ALA A 171 16.85 11.70 -0.87
C ALA A 171 16.21 11.85 -2.27
N ALA A 172 16.94 11.55 -3.35
CA ALA A 172 16.41 11.67 -4.72
C ALA A 172 15.44 10.54 -5.05
N ASN A 173 15.79 9.30 -4.70
CA ASN A 173 14.91 8.15 -4.87
C ASN A 173 13.69 8.22 -3.97
N ARG A 174 13.84 8.71 -2.72
CA ARG A 174 12.74 8.93 -1.80
C ARG A 174 11.68 9.85 -2.39
N ARG A 175 12.06 11.03 -2.90
CA ARG A 175 11.12 11.98 -3.53
C ARG A 175 10.37 11.35 -4.70
N LYS A 176 11.07 10.64 -5.60
CA LYS A 176 10.43 9.93 -6.71
C LYS A 176 9.38 8.92 -6.26
N VAL A 177 9.67 8.16 -5.20
CA VAL A 177 8.74 7.17 -4.66
C VAL A 177 7.53 7.85 -4.03
N VAL A 178 7.73 8.94 -3.29
CA VAL A 178 6.63 9.74 -2.71
C VAL A 178 5.71 10.29 -3.81
N GLU A 179 6.28 10.89 -4.86
CA GLU A 179 5.53 11.40 -6.02
C GLU A 179 4.72 10.31 -6.71
N LEU A 180 5.32 9.15 -6.94
CA LEU A 180 4.64 8.01 -7.58
C LEU A 180 3.47 7.47 -6.73
N PHE A 181 3.59 7.45 -5.40
CA PHE A 181 2.47 7.06 -4.52
C PHE A 181 1.38 8.12 -4.52
N ALA A 182 1.74 9.40 -4.53
CA ALA A 182 0.77 10.50 -4.64
C ALA A 182 0.01 10.43 -5.97
N ASP A 183 0.70 10.19 -7.08
CA ASP A 183 0.08 10.01 -8.40
C ASP A 183 -0.86 8.78 -8.42
N PHE A 184 -0.45 7.68 -7.78
CA PHE A 184 -1.30 6.49 -7.67
C PHE A 184 -2.57 6.79 -6.87
N ALA A 185 -2.47 7.49 -5.75
CA ALA A 185 -3.62 7.93 -4.97
C ALA A 185 -4.48 8.90 -5.79
N GLY A 186 -3.89 9.90 -6.46
CA GLY A 186 -4.58 10.91 -7.28
C GLY A 186 -5.46 10.33 -8.39
N ARG A 187 -5.22 9.08 -8.80
CA ARG A 187 -6.08 8.32 -9.72
C ARG A 187 -7.31 7.70 -9.02
N GLY A 188 -7.66 8.14 -7.82
CA GLY A 188 -8.79 7.62 -7.04
C GLY A 188 -8.50 6.29 -6.34
N ARG A 189 -7.23 5.91 -6.19
CA ARG A 189 -6.81 4.71 -5.46
C ARG A 189 -6.58 5.03 -3.98
N THR A 190 -6.69 4.03 -3.12
CA THR A 190 -6.37 4.18 -1.70
C THR A 190 -4.92 3.78 -1.48
N VAL A 191 -4.15 4.61 -0.76
CA VAL A 191 -2.77 4.30 -0.37
C VAL A 191 -2.65 4.39 1.14
N ILE A 192 -2.18 3.33 1.78
CA ILE A 192 -1.98 3.25 3.23
C ILE A 192 -0.51 2.96 3.48
N VAL A 193 0.17 3.88 4.17
CA VAL A 193 1.62 3.81 4.37
C VAL A 193 1.93 3.76 5.86
N ALA A 194 2.52 2.68 6.32
CA ALA A 194 3.14 2.62 7.66
C ALA A 194 4.55 3.20 7.54
N THR A 195 4.82 4.30 8.24
CA THR A 195 6.13 4.97 8.15
C THR A 195 6.44 5.86 9.36
N HIS A 196 7.72 6.14 9.54
CA HIS A 196 8.23 7.18 10.45
C HIS A 196 8.96 8.30 9.69
N ASP A 197 9.03 8.22 8.36
CA ASP A 197 9.67 9.22 7.51
C ASP A 197 8.83 10.49 7.41
N SER A 198 9.38 11.63 7.80
CA SER A 198 8.67 12.92 7.83
C SER A 198 8.29 13.42 6.43
N GLU A 199 9.10 13.17 5.40
CA GLU A 199 8.81 13.58 4.02
C GLU A 199 7.60 12.80 3.48
N MET A 200 7.56 11.49 3.72
CA MET A 200 6.42 10.64 3.38
C MET A 200 5.16 11.06 4.15
N ILE A 201 5.26 11.30 5.46
CA ILE A 201 4.14 11.74 6.30
C ILE A 201 3.57 13.06 5.80
N ASN A 202 4.42 14.02 5.45
CA ASN A 202 4.00 15.35 4.95
C ASN A 202 3.34 15.29 3.58
N ALA A 203 3.65 14.28 2.78
CA ALA A 203 3.00 14.06 1.48
C ALA A 203 1.62 13.36 1.61
N CYS A 204 1.31 12.80 2.78
CA CYS A 204 0.02 12.15 3.03
C CYS A 204 -1.07 13.18 3.34
N GLY A 205 -2.25 13.01 2.74
CA GLY A 205 -3.42 13.84 2.99
C GLY A 205 -4.17 13.49 4.28
N ALA A 206 -3.87 12.32 4.88
CA ALA A 206 -4.43 11.87 6.15
C ALA A 206 -3.36 11.21 7.00
N ARG A 207 -3.55 11.24 8.33
CA ARG A 207 -2.64 10.67 9.31
C ARG A 207 -3.42 9.97 10.40
N HIS A 208 -2.98 8.77 10.79
CA HIS A 208 -3.49 8.01 11.93
C HIS A 208 -2.35 7.66 12.88
N GLU A 209 -2.46 8.04 14.14
CA GLU A 209 -1.48 7.73 15.19
C GLU A 209 -1.81 6.39 15.82
N VAL A 210 -0.96 5.39 15.59
CA VAL A 210 -1.12 4.02 16.12
C VAL A 210 -0.60 3.94 17.55
N GLY A 211 -1.35 3.27 18.43
CA GLY A 211 -0.97 3.06 19.82
C GLY A 211 -1.32 4.22 20.76
N CYS A 212 -1.91 5.29 20.24
CA CYS A 212 -2.50 6.34 21.04
C CYS A 212 -3.99 6.06 21.17
N ASN A 213 -4.49 5.81 22.39
CA ASN A 213 -5.93 5.75 22.68
C ASN A 213 -6.54 7.13 22.36
N ASN A 214 -6.87 7.40 21.11
CA ASN A 214 -7.42 8.69 20.69
C ASN A 214 -8.88 8.58 20.27
N SER A 215 -9.72 9.15 21.10
CA SER A 215 -11.06 9.65 20.80
C SER A 215 -11.04 11.00 20.06
N SER A 216 -10.17 11.21 19.04
CA SER A 216 -10.21 12.43 18.23
C SER A 216 -9.72 12.18 16.82
N TYR A 217 -10.69 11.88 15.97
CA TYR A 217 -10.53 11.99 14.51
C TYR A 217 -10.51 13.49 14.14
N GLN A 218 -9.36 14.09 13.98
CA GLN A 218 -9.27 15.40 13.35
C GLN A 218 -9.22 15.22 11.84
N SER A 219 -10.37 15.29 11.19
CA SER A 219 -10.46 15.59 9.76
C SER A 219 -9.98 17.04 9.57
N THR A 220 -8.84 17.24 8.92
CA THR A 220 -8.50 18.55 8.38
C THR A 220 -9.52 18.88 7.29
N SER A 221 -10.42 19.79 7.66
CA SER A 221 -11.29 20.67 6.86
C SER A 221 -11.67 20.21 5.44
N ASP A 222 -12.95 19.89 5.32
CA ASP A 222 -13.74 19.97 4.10
C ASP A 222 -13.59 21.38 3.46
N PRO A 223 -13.17 21.52 2.19
CA PRO A 223 -13.05 22.84 1.53
C PRO A 223 -14.38 23.41 1.03
N ALA A 224 -15.53 22.93 1.48
CA ALA A 224 -16.84 23.27 0.94
C ALA A 224 -17.63 24.34 1.72
N ASP A 225 -17.00 25.16 2.59
CA ASP A 225 -17.71 26.27 3.23
C ASP A 225 -16.97 27.61 3.12
N ARG A 226 -16.85 28.11 1.88
CA ARG A 226 -16.64 29.53 1.59
C ARG A 226 -17.62 29.99 0.53
N GLY A 227 -18.84 30.15 0.93
CA GLY A 227 -19.88 30.69 0.08
C GLY A 227 -20.95 31.41 0.91
N GLY A 228 -20.85 32.75 0.96
CA GLY A 228 -21.98 33.62 1.23
C GLY A 228 -21.97 34.31 2.59
N PHE A 229 -21.66 35.61 2.55
CA PHE A 229 -22.64 36.66 2.93
C PHE A 229 -22.03 38.04 2.77
N SER A 230 -22.77 38.85 2.03
CA SER A 230 -22.90 40.32 1.92
C SER A 230 -21.94 41.02 1.03
#